data_9e849af5d065551dc3cd26d63fa1e58f
#
_entry.id   9e849af5d065551dc3cd26d63fa1e58f
#
_cell.length_a   1.000
_cell.length_b   1.000
_cell.length_c   1.000
_cell.angle_alpha   90.00
_cell.angle_beta   90.00
_cell.angle_gamma   90.00
#
_symmetry.space_group_name_H-M   'P 1'
#
loop_
_entity.id
_entity.type
_entity.pdbx_description
1 polymer ?
#
loop_
_entity_poly.entity_id
_entity_poly.type
_entity_poly.pdbx_seq_one_letter_code
_entity_poly.pdbx_strand_id
1 'polypeptide(L)'
;MIPQLQEKKVIFFDVGYTLDKPASGDWMFTHQFLAEAGGRLETRGADSILQAKEAGLRFLAENHLVTTVGEEIEQFTRYYAIVSEALELGLTEVQCGQIARDRALNMENYVPYPGIREVLAALSQTHRRGVISDTWPSIGAQLEYLGVSQYFSFRTYSCYLGVFKPDPRMYLDALEKSGVPARETVFIDDSARNLDGAAALGIFPILIAPHPAPDAETPHLTIRDLRELIR
;
A
#
# COMPACT_ATOMS: atom_id res chain seq x y z
N MET A 1 -0.14 -16.11 -20.10
CA MET A 1 0.01 -14.63 -19.92
C MET A 1 -1.19 -13.95 -20.58
N ILE A 2 -1.83 -13.04 -19.86
CA ILE A 2 -2.99 -12.33 -20.41
C ILE A 2 -2.59 -11.50 -21.64
N PRO A 3 -3.43 -11.46 -22.71
CA PRO A 3 -3.07 -10.83 -23.99
C PRO A 3 -2.63 -9.36 -23.87
N GLN A 4 -3.22 -8.63 -22.92
CA GLN A 4 -2.96 -7.21 -22.70
C GLN A 4 -1.52 -6.91 -22.27
N LEU A 5 -0.78 -7.89 -21.75
CA LEU A 5 0.62 -7.70 -21.36
C LEU A 5 1.61 -7.87 -22.53
N GLN A 6 1.22 -8.53 -23.62
CA GLN A 6 2.14 -8.92 -24.71
C GLN A 6 2.88 -7.75 -25.36
N GLU A 7 2.24 -6.57 -25.43
CA GLU A 7 2.83 -5.37 -26.05
C GLU A 7 3.39 -4.37 -25.00
N LYS A 8 3.34 -4.74 -23.73
CA LYS A 8 3.81 -3.88 -22.64
C LYS A 8 5.27 -4.17 -22.30
N LYS A 9 5.99 -3.15 -21.86
CA LYS A 9 7.40 -3.26 -21.48
C LYS A 9 7.60 -3.22 -19.96
N VAL A 10 6.72 -2.50 -19.27
CA VAL A 10 6.81 -2.28 -17.82
C VAL A 10 5.48 -2.59 -17.17
N ILE A 11 5.53 -3.30 -16.05
CA ILE A 11 4.40 -3.52 -15.16
C ILE A 11 4.71 -2.85 -13.82
N PHE A 12 3.89 -1.89 -13.43
CA PHE A 12 3.90 -1.32 -12.10
C PHE A 12 2.92 -2.06 -11.20
N PHE A 13 3.31 -2.23 -9.95
CA PHE A 13 2.48 -2.86 -8.92
C PHE A 13 2.29 -1.88 -7.77
N ASP A 14 1.09 -1.79 -7.25
CA ASP A 14 0.90 -1.39 -5.86
C ASP A 14 1.39 -2.49 -4.92
N VAL A 15 1.45 -2.22 -3.62
CA VAL A 15 1.93 -3.19 -2.61
C VAL A 15 0.78 -3.65 -1.73
N GLY A 16 0.17 -2.76 -0.95
CA GLY A 16 -0.91 -3.12 -0.02
C GLY A 16 -2.14 -3.64 -0.75
N TYR A 17 -2.73 -4.75 -0.27
CA TYR A 17 -3.83 -5.47 -0.91
C TYR A 17 -3.58 -5.92 -2.36
N THR A 18 -2.35 -5.71 -2.86
CA THR A 18 -1.89 -6.19 -4.18
C THR A 18 -0.85 -7.29 -4.02
N LEU A 19 0.22 -7.05 -3.29
CA LEU A 19 1.29 -8.03 -3.01
C LEU A 19 1.16 -8.65 -1.62
N ASP A 20 0.64 -7.90 -0.67
CA ASP A 20 0.44 -8.32 0.71
C ASP A 20 -0.81 -7.71 1.34
N LYS A 21 -1.08 -8.11 2.57
CA LYS A 21 -2.19 -7.63 3.39
C LYS A 21 -1.77 -7.50 4.85
N PRO A 22 -2.47 -6.68 5.65
CA PRO A 22 -2.16 -6.54 7.07
C PRO A 22 -2.49 -7.83 7.84
N ALA A 23 -1.59 -8.27 8.70
CA ALA A 23 -1.77 -9.48 9.52
C ALA A 23 -2.96 -9.38 10.48
N SER A 24 -3.22 -8.19 11.01
CA SER A 24 -4.36 -7.91 11.90
C SER A 24 -5.69 -7.70 11.17
N GLY A 25 -5.65 -7.59 9.82
CA GLY A 25 -6.79 -7.19 8.99
C GLY A 25 -6.91 -5.67 8.81
N ASP A 26 -6.06 -4.87 9.43
CA ASP A 26 -6.09 -3.41 9.36
C ASP A 26 -4.66 -2.83 9.33
N TRP A 27 -4.35 -1.93 8.38
CA TRP A 27 -3.02 -1.32 8.25
C TRP A 27 -2.61 -0.43 9.42
N MET A 28 -3.61 0.15 10.10
CA MET A 28 -3.39 1.12 11.17
C MET A 28 -3.52 0.48 12.55
N PHE A 29 -4.39 -0.52 12.69
CA PHE A 29 -4.62 -1.23 13.94
C PHE A 29 -3.86 -2.56 13.94
N THR A 30 -2.53 -2.47 14.10
CA THR A 30 -1.64 -3.65 14.21
C THR A 30 -1.99 -4.50 15.42
N HIS A 31 -1.49 -5.74 15.50
CA HIS A 31 -1.67 -6.59 16.68
C HIS A 31 -1.17 -5.90 17.95
N GLN A 32 -0.06 -5.13 17.88
CA GLN A 32 0.44 -4.38 19.02
C GLN A 32 -0.54 -3.28 19.45
N PHE A 33 -1.11 -2.52 18.50
CA PHE A 33 -2.15 -1.53 18.83
C PHE A 33 -3.35 -2.19 19.50
N LEU A 34 -3.84 -3.30 18.95
CA LEU A 34 -4.99 -4.02 19.52
C LEU A 34 -4.70 -4.55 20.92
N ALA A 35 -3.48 -5.04 21.18
CA ALA A 35 -3.05 -5.47 22.50
C ALA A 35 -3.01 -4.33 23.51
N GLU A 36 -2.44 -3.18 23.13
CA GLU A 36 -2.35 -1.99 24.00
C GLU A 36 -3.72 -1.33 24.25
N ALA A 37 -4.58 -1.28 23.24
CA ALA A 37 -5.94 -0.77 23.37
C ALA A 37 -6.80 -1.68 24.27
N GLY A 38 -6.60 -2.99 24.16
CA GLY A 38 -7.30 -4.01 24.92
C GLY A 38 -8.83 -3.91 24.79
N GLY A 39 -9.56 -4.38 25.79
CA GLY A 39 -11.04 -4.33 25.81
C GLY A 39 -11.65 -2.92 25.76
N ARG A 40 -10.85 -1.86 25.90
CA ARG A 40 -11.33 -0.47 25.77
C ARG A 40 -11.79 -0.16 24.35
N LEU A 41 -11.15 -0.74 23.34
CA LEU A 41 -11.56 -0.57 21.94
C LEU A 41 -12.91 -1.27 21.67
N GLU A 42 -13.15 -2.42 22.26
CA GLU A 42 -14.39 -3.21 22.09
C GLU A 42 -15.63 -2.46 22.60
N THR A 43 -15.45 -1.52 23.53
CA THR A 43 -16.55 -0.71 24.07
C THR A 43 -16.91 0.50 23.21
N ARG A 44 -16.14 0.75 22.13
CA ARG A 44 -16.34 1.89 21.25
C ARG A 44 -17.23 1.50 20.06
N GLY A 45 -18.12 2.42 19.68
CA GLY A 45 -18.96 2.23 18.49
C GLY A 45 -18.15 2.31 17.21
N ALA A 46 -18.59 1.61 16.17
CA ALA A 46 -17.92 1.58 14.85
C ALA A 46 -17.72 2.99 14.27
N ASP A 47 -18.71 3.90 14.42
CA ASP A 47 -18.62 5.27 13.93
C ASP A 47 -17.53 6.07 14.65
N SER A 48 -17.39 5.89 15.98
CA SER A 48 -16.34 6.54 16.76
C SER A 48 -14.95 6.06 16.33
N ILE A 49 -14.80 4.75 16.08
CA ILE A 49 -13.55 4.16 15.57
C ILE A 49 -13.21 4.74 14.20
N LEU A 50 -14.19 4.83 13.30
CA LEU A 50 -14.00 5.40 11.97
C LEU A 50 -13.55 6.86 12.06
N GLN A 51 -14.26 7.69 12.84
CA GLN A 51 -13.92 9.11 13.04
C GLN A 51 -12.51 9.30 13.62
N ALA A 52 -12.12 8.49 14.60
CA ALA A 52 -10.79 8.55 15.19
C ALA A 52 -9.69 8.18 14.15
N LYS A 53 -9.93 7.14 13.34
CA LYS A 53 -9.03 6.78 12.24
C LYS A 53 -8.92 7.90 11.22
N GLU A 54 -10.04 8.50 10.82
CA GLU A 54 -10.07 9.62 9.88
C GLU A 54 -9.30 10.84 10.41
N ALA A 55 -9.42 11.16 11.69
CA ALA A 55 -8.65 12.24 12.31
C ALA A 55 -7.13 11.97 12.24
N GLY A 56 -6.72 10.75 12.58
CA GLY A 56 -5.32 10.35 12.46
C GLY A 56 -4.82 10.32 11.01
N LEU A 57 -5.62 9.78 10.08
CA LEU A 57 -5.26 9.73 8.65
C LEU A 57 -5.15 11.13 8.04
N ARG A 58 -5.96 12.08 8.47
CA ARG A 58 -5.86 13.48 8.05
C ARG A 58 -4.51 14.07 8.48
N PHE A 59 -4.10 13.85 9.71
CA PHE A 59 -2.78 14.26 10.20
C PHE A 59 -1.64 13.65 9.36
N LEU A 60 -1.72 12.35 9.03
CA LEU A 60 -0.73 11.70 8.18
C LEU A 60 -0.69 12.30 6.77
N ALA A 61 -1.86 12.62 6.19
CA ALA A 61 -1.95 13.20 4.85
C ALA A 61 -1.36 14.62 4.80
N GLU A 62 -1.57 15.43 5.82
CA GLU A 62 -1.04 16.79 5.92
C GLU A 62 0.48 16.82 6.15
N ASN A 63 1.07 15.71 6.63
CA ASN A 63 2.48 15.63 7.01
C ASN A 63 3.22 14.49 6.26
N HIS A 64 2.81 14.17 5.03
CA HIS A 64 3.22 12.92 4.36
C HIS A 64 4.64 12.93 3.78
N LEU A 65 5.32 14.06 3.70
CA LEU A 65 6.72 14.10 3.27
C LEU A 65 7.63 13.58 4.38
N VAL A 66 7.96 12.29 4.31
CA VAL A 66 8.73 11.54 5.32
C VAL A 66 9.79 10.71 4.60
N THR A 67 11.04 10.84 5.00
CA THR A 67 12.18 10.30 4.25
C THR A 67 12.96 9.22 4.97
N THR A 68 12.78 9.11 6.28
CA THR A 68 13.47 8.14 7.13
C THR A 68 12.50 7.34 7.99
N VAL A 69 12.90 6.12 8.37
CA VAL A 69 12.13 5.28 9.29
C VAL A 69 11.98 5.94 10.66
N GLY A 70 12.95 6.75 11.08
CA GLY A 70 12.86 7.52 12.32
C GLY A 70 11.70 8.52 12.28
N GLU A 71 11.63 9.33 11.21
CA GLU A 71 10.53 10.28 10.97
C GLU A 71 9.17 9.55 10.85
N GLU A 72 9.14 8.39 10.21
CA GLU A 72 7.94 7.54 10.15
C GLU A 72 7.46 7.15 11.55
N ILE A 73 8.36 6.69 12.41
CA ILE A 73 8.03 6.30 13.79
C ILE A 73 7.50 7.50 14.58
N GLU A 74 8.13 8.67 14.46
CA GLU A 74 7.67 9.90 15.10
C GLU A 74 6.27 10.31 14.62
N GLN A 75 6.04 10.26 13.32
CA GLN A 75 4.75 10.57 12.70
C GLN A 75 3.65 9.62 13.19
N PHE A 76 3.92 8.30 13.17
CA PHE A 76 2.95 7.32 13.66
C PHE A 76 2.76 7.36 15.19
N THR A 77 3.76 7.76 15.95
CA THR A 77 3.58 8.03 17.39
C THR A 77 2.50 9.10 17.60
N ARG A 78 2.54 10.17 16.82
CA ARG A 78 1.53 11.23 16.86
C ARG A 78 0.17 10.73 16.34
N TYR A 79 0.15 9.92 15.26
CA TYR A 79 -1.07 9.28 14.79
C TYR A 79 -1.77 8.49 15.89
N TYR A 80 -1.04 7.62 16.61
CA TYR A 80 -1.62 6.81 17.69
C TYR A 80 -2.03 7.64 18.89
N ALA A 81 -1.35 8.73 19.17
CA ALA A 81 -1.79 9.68 20.21
C ALA A 81 -3.15 10.32 19.85
N ILE A 82 -3.33 10.78 18.61
CA ILE A 82 -4.59 11.34 18.11
C ILE A 82 -5.72 10.31 18.20
N VAL A 83 -5.48 9.07 17.74
CA VAL A 83 -6.47 7.99 17.81
C VAL A 83 -6.81 7.63 19.26
N SER A 84 -5.80 7.58 20.12
CA SER A 84 -5.98 7.28 21.55
C SER A 84 -6.81 8.36 22.27
N GLU A 85 -6.57 9.63 21.97
CA GLU A 85 -7.34 10.75 22.52
C GLU A 85 -8.80 10.69 22.03
N ALA A 86 -9.01 10.54 20.72
CA ALA A 86 -10.34 10.51 20.13
C ALA A 86 -11.21 9.34 20.62
N LEU A 87 -10.57 8.21 20.95
CA LEU A 87 -11.23 7.01 21.48
C LEU A 87 -11.15 6.89 23.01
N GLU A 88 -10.58 7.87 23.69
CA GLU A 88 -10.36 7.84 25.14
C GLU A 88 -9.70 6.54 25.63
N LEU A 89 -8.69 6.06 24.88
CA LEU A 89 -7.99 4.82 25.23
C LEU A 89 -6.96 5.00 26.34
N GLY A 90 -6.55 6.25 26.61
CA GLY A 90 -5.59 6.55 27.67
C GLY A 90 -4.20 5.95 27.43
N LEU A 91 -3.79 5.75 26.16
CA LEU A 91 -2.44 5.30 25.85
C LEU A 91 -1.45 6.42 26.17
N THR A 92 -0.36 6.07 26.84
CA THR A 92 0.75 6.98 27.09
C THR A 92 1.56 7.23 25.82
N GLU A 93 2.33 8.30 25.78
CA GLU A 93 3.25 8.59 24.67
C GLU A 93 4.24 7.44 24.43
N VAL A 94 4.72 6.80 25.50
CA VAL A 94 5.60 5.63 25.39
C VAL A 94 4.91 4.47 24.68
N GLN A 95 3.66 4.17 25.02
CA GLN A 95 2.88 3.12 24.35
C GLN A 95 2.62 3.46 22.87
N CYS A 96 2.24 4.71 22.58
CA CYS A 96 2.09 5.16 21.19
C CYS A 96 3.39 4.99 20.39
N GLY A 97 4.54 5.34 20.98
CA GLY A 97 5.85 5.14 20.36
C GLY A 97 6.22 3.67 20.14
N GLN A 98 5.84 2.79 21.07
CA GLN A 98 6.05 1.35 20.92
C GLN A 98 5.21 0.76 19.80
N ILE A 99 3.94 1.17 19.69
CA ILE A 99 3.04 0.78 18.60
C ILE A 99 3.58 1.26 17.25
N ALA A 100 4.00 2.53 17.17
CA ALA A 100 4.58 3.11 15.96
C ALA A 100 5.85 2.38 15.50
N ARG A 101 6.71 2.02 16.46
CA ARG A 101 7.93 1.24 16.20
C ARG A 101 7.60 -0.18 15.74
N ASP A 102 6.64 -0.85 16.36
CA ASP A 102 6.16 -2.17 15.93
C ASP A 102 5.62 -2.10 14.50
N ARG A 103 4.77 -1.11 14.19
CA ARG A 103 4.24 -0.93 12.85
C ARG A 103 5.33 -0.77 11.80
N ALA A 104 6.37 0.00 12.07
CA ALA A 104 7.43 0.28 11.10
C ALA A 104 8.48 -0.84 10.99
N LEU A 105 8.74 -1.58 12.05
CA LEU A 105 9.89 -2.50 12.13
C LEU A 105 9.50 -3.98 12.24
N ASN A 106 8.28 -4.29 12.67
CA ASN A 106 7.83 -5.67 12.79
C ASN A 106 7.24 -6.13 11.44
N MET A 107 8.05 -6.85 10.68
CA MET A 107 7.65 -7.32 9.36
C MET A 107 6.56 -8.41 9.40
N GLU A 108 6.28 -9.02 10.55
CA GLU A 108 5.17 -9.95 10.74
C GLU A 108 3.79 -9.28 10.59
N ASN A 109 3.76 -7.93 10.62
CA ASN A 109 2.56 -7.16 10.28
C ASN A 109 2.14 -7.28 8.79
N TYR A 110 3.00 -7.84 7.93
CA TYR A 110 2.82 -7.90 6.48
C TYR A 110 2.74 -9.35 5.99
N VAL A 111 1.56 -9.77 5.54
CA VAL A 111 1.31 -11.15 5.09
C VAL A 111 1.26 -11.20 3.56
N PRO A 112 2.22 -11.87 2.89
CA PRO A 112 2.24 -11.95 1.45
C PRO A 112 1.02 -12.71 0.89
N TYR A 113 0.50 -12.27 -0.25
CA TYR A 113 -0.44 -13.10 -0.99
C TYR A 113 0.26 -14.32 -1.59
N PRO A 114 -0.43 -15.47 -1.69
CA PRO A 114 0.15 -16.68 -2.26
C PRO A 114 0.64 -16.48 -3.70
N GLY A 115 1.83 -16.99 -4.01
CA GLY A 115 2.36 -17.02 -5.38
C GLY A 115 3.02 -15.72 -5.86
N ILE A 116 3.11 -14.65 -5.06
CA ILE A 116 3.69 -13.37 -5.52
C ILE A 116 5.12 -13.52 -6.05
N ARG A 117 5.96 -14.32 -5.38
CA ARG A 117 7.35 -14.55 -5.81
C ARG A 117 7.41 -15.28 -7.13
N GLU A 118 6.56 -16.29 -7.32
CA GLU A 118 6.46 -17.07 -8.55
C GLU A 118 6.05 -16.17 -9.73
N VAL A 119 5.01 -15.37 -9.53
CA VAL A 119 4.51 -14.44 -10.56
C VAL A 119 5.56 -13.40 -10.94
N LEU A 120 6.18 -12.76 -9.95
CA LEU A 120 7.20 -11.74 -10.20
C LEU A 120 8.45 -12.34 -10.86
N ALA A 121 8.85 -13.55 -10.48
CA ALA A 121 9.95 -14.28 -11.13
C ALA A 121 9.62 -14.61 -12.59
N ALA A 122 8.42 -15.08 -12.88
CA ALA A 122 8.00 -15.38 -14.26
C ALA A 122 7.95 -14.12 -15.13
N LEU A 123 7.33 -13.05 -14.62
CA LEU A 123 7.25 -11.76 -15.32
C LEU A 123 8.63 -11.11 -15.52
N SER A 124 9.62 -11.47 -14.70
CA SER A 124 10.99 -10.96 -14.83
C SER A 124 11.67 -11.35 -16.14
N GLN A 125 11.21 -12.40 -16.77
CA GLN A 125 11.78 -12.89 -18.03
C GLN A 125 11.35 -12.06 -19.24
N THR A 126 10.26 -11.32 -19.12
CA THR A 126 9.60 -10.63 -20.24
C THR A 126 9.34 -9.15 -20.03
N HIS A 127 9.21 -8.71 -18.77
CA HIS A 127 8.84 -7.34 -18.43
C HIS A 127 9.77 -6.75 -17.38
N ARG A 128 10.04 -5.46 -17.46
CA ARG A 128 10.57 -4.70 -16.33
C ARG A 128 9.45 -4.41 -15.34
N ARG A 129 9.74 -4.39 -14.05
CA ARG A 129 8.74 -4.17 -12.99
C ARG A 129 9.13 -2.99 -12.15
N GLY A 130 8.12 -2.25 -11.70
CA GLY A 130 8.25 -1.15 -10.76
C GLY A 130 7.17 -1.20 -9.69
N VAL A 131 7.33 -0.37 -8.68
CA VAL A 131 6.35 -0.15 -7.61
C VAL A 131 5.82 1.28 -7.69
N ILE A 132 4.51 1.45 -7.53
CA ILE A 132 3.86 2.73 -7.24
C ILE A 132 2.98 2.53 -6.01
N SER A 133 3.40 3.00 -4.84
CA SER A 133 2.72 2.68 -3.58
C SER A 133 2.53 3.89 -2.68
N ASP A 134 1.35 3.96 -2.09
CA ASP A 134 1.05 4.85 -0.97
C ASP A 134 1.62 4.23 0.30
N THR A 135 2.74 4.76 0.77
CA THR A 135 3.55 4.07 1.79
C THR A 135 4.51 5.00 2.53
N TRP A 136 5.26 4.43 3.45
CA TRP A 136 6.26 5.06 4.30
C TRP A 136 7.65 4.43 4.08
N PRO A 137 8.74 5.04 4.62
CA PRO A 137 10.11 4.59 4.38
C PRO A 137 10.42 3.13 4.76
N SER A 138 9.67 2.54 5.69
CA SER A 138 9.81 1.12 6.08
C SER A 138 9.49 0.13 4.96
N ILE A 139 8.87 0.58 3.86
CA ILE A 139 8.54 -0.25 2.69
C ILE A 139 9.74 -1.01 2.12
N GLY A 140 10.96 -0.46 2.24
CA GLY A 140 12.17 -1.14 1.80
C GLY A 140 12.36 -2.47 2.50
N ALA A 141 12.29 -2.47 3.84
CA ALA A 141 12.39 -3.67 4.66
C ALA A 141 11.20 -4.63 4.43
N GLN A 142 9.99 -4.09 4.23
CA GLN A 142 8.80 -4.88 3.89
C GLN A 142 9.00 -5.68 2.60
N LEU A 143 9.44 -5.06 1.51
CA LEU A 143 9.68 -5.74 0.23
C LEU A 143 10.81 -6.79 0.33
N GLU A 144 11.83 -6.55 1.15
CA GLU A 144 12.88 -7.51 1.45
C GLU A 144 12.34 -8.71 2.23
N TYR A 145 11.56 -8.48 3.27
CA TYR A 145 10.90 -9.53 4.06
C TYR A 145 9.95 -10.38 3.19
N LEU A 146 9.19 -9.76 2.31
CA LEU A 146 8.34 -10.45 1.35
C LEU A 146 9.15 -11.27 0.33
N GLY A 147 10.47 -11.03 0.22
CA GLY A 147 11.36 -11.68 -0.73
C GLY A 147 11.09 -11.28 -2.18
N VAL A 148 10.68 -10.03 -2.41
CA VAL A 148 10.31 -9.52 -3.74
C VAL A 148 11.09 -8.28 -4.17
N SER A 149 11.87 -7.68 -3.29
CA SER A 149 12.62 -6.43 -3.53
C SER A 149 13.47 -6.50 -4.80
N GLN A 150 14.12 -7.64 -5.06
CA GLN A 150 15.00 -7.87 -6.22
C GLN A 150 14.29 -7.84 -7.57
N TYR A 151 12.96 -7.95 -7.60
CA TYR A 151 12.20 -7.95 -8.84
C TYR A 151 11.86 -6.55 -9.35
N PHE A 152 12.05 -5.50 -8.55
CA PHE A 152 11.64 -4.15 -8.88
C PHE A 152 12.83 -3.25 -9.23
N SER A 153 12.86 -2.78 -10.49
CA SER A 153 13.89 -1.86 -11.01
C SER A 153 13.59 -0.39 -10.71
N PHE A 154 12.33 -0.06 -10.49
CA PHE A 154 11.84 1.30 -10.22
C PHE A 154 10.97 1.30 -8.98
N ARG A 155 11.02 2.39 -8.23
CA ARG A 155 10.20 2.55 -7.02
C ARG A 155 9.75 4.00 -6.90
N THR A 156 8.44 4.18 -6.84
CA THR A 156 7.76 5.45 -6.56
C THR A 156 6.97 5.29 -5.29
N TYR A 157 7.34 6.03 -4.28
CA TYR A 157 6.75 5.97 -2.96
C TYR A 157 6.17 7.33 -2.58
N SER A 158 4.94 7.34 -2.12
CA SER A 158 4.19 8.54 -1.77
C SER A 158 4.89 9.39 -0.70
N CYS A 159 5.55 8.76 0.27
CA CYS A 159 6.25 9.44 1.35
C CYS A 159 7.43 10.32 0.86
N TYR A 160 8.03 10.01 -0.28
CA TYR A 160 9.12 10.82 -0.86
C TYR A 160 8.61 11.94 -1.77
N LEU A 161 7.36 11.86 -2.21
CA LEU A 161 6.72 12.88 -3.04
C LEU A 161 5.77 13.79 -2.24
N GLY A 162 5.42 13.38 -1.01
CA GLY A 162 4.47 14.08 -0.15
C GLY A 162 3.04 14.07 -0.69
N VAL A 163 2.69 13.10 -1.55
CA VAL A 163 1.36 12.97 -2.15
C VAL A 163 0.96 11.51 -2.27
N PHE A 164 -0.35 11.25 -2.28
CA PHE A 164 -0.92 9.92 -2.48
C PHE A 164 -1.53 9.76 -3.88
N LYS A 165 -1.66 8.54 -4.33
CA LYS A 165 -2.50 8.20 -5.48
C LYS A 165 -3.95 8.66 -5.21
N PRO A 166 -4.67 9.18 -6.18
CA PRO A 166 -4.34 9.26 -7.61
C PRO A 166 -3.67 10.58 -8.05
N ASP A 167 -2.90 11.27 -7.20
CA ASP A 167 -2.17 12.45 -7.65
C ASP A 167 -1.26 12.09 -8.85
N PRO A 168 -1.33 12.83 -9.98
CA PRO A 168 -0.59 12.50 -11.19
C PRO A 168 0.93 12.45 -11.00
N ARG A 169 1.48 13.14 -10.00
CA ARG A 169 2.91 13.12 -9.68
C ARG A 169 3.42 11.72 -9.37
N MET A 170 2.58 10.87 -8.76
CA MET A 170 2.92 9.47 -8.48
C MET A 170 3.19 8.67 -9.76
N TYR A 171 2.34 8.84 -10.75
CA TYR A 171 2.46 8.11 -12.02
C TYR A 171 3.53 8.71 -12.94
N LEU A 172 3.65 10.03 -12.96
CA LEU A 172 4.66 10.73 -13.77
C LEU A 172 6.08 10.41 -13.30
N ASP A 173 6.33 10.38 -11.99
CA ASP A 173 7.62 9.94 -11.42
C ASP A 173 7.94 8.49 -11.81
N ALA A 174 6.95 7.59 -11.75
CA ALA A 174 7.15 6.20 -12.16
C ALA A 174 7.43 6.06 -13.66
N LEU A 175 6.74 6.81 -14.49
CA LEU A 175 6.97 6.84 -15.94
C LEU A 175 8.35 7.39 -16.28
N GLU A 176 8.78 8.47 -15.65
CA GLU A 176 10.11 9.05 -15.81
C GLU A 176 11.20 8.04 -15.45
N LYS A 177 11.12 7.41 -14.29
CA LYS A 177 12.06 6.36 -13.85
C LYS A 177 12.08 5.15 -14.79
N SER A 178 10.95 4.80 -15.37
CA SER A 178 10.86 3.67 -16.30
C SER A 178 11.46 3.97 -17.66
N GLY A 179 11.43 5.22 -18.11
CA GLY A 179 11.93 5.66 -19.40
C GLY A 179 11.13 5.15 -20.60
N VAL A 180 9.88 4.70 -20.40
CA VAL A 180 9.01 4.23 -21.49
C VAL A 180 7.69 5.01 -21.53
N PRO A 181 7.06 5.15 -22.73
CA PRO A 181 5.77 5.81 -22.85
C PRO A 181 4.68 5.10 -22.03
N ALA A 182 3.73 5.85 -21.47
CA ALA A 182 2.64 5.33 -20.66
C ALA A 182 1.87 4.18 -21.35
N ARG A 183 1.60 4.30 -22.66
CA ARG A 183 0.93 3.24 -23.44
C ARG A 183 1.64 1.88 -23.45
N GLU A 184 2.91 1.84 -23.12
CA GLU A 184 3.72 0.63 -23.02
C GLU A 184 3.84 0.10 -21.58
N THR A 185 3.06 0.66 -20.66
CA THR A 185 3.06 0.30 -19.25
C THR A 185 1.70 -0.20 -18.79
N VAL A 186 1.72 -0.94 -17.69
CA VAL A 186 0.55 -1.44 -16.96
C VAL A 186 0.69 -1.02 -15.51
N PHE A 187 -0.43 -0.72 -14.85
CA PHE A 187 -0.48 -0.57 -13.41
C PHE A 187 -1.52 -1.51 -12.81
N ILE A 188 -1.11 -2.26 -11.79
CA ILE A 188 -1.95 -3.22 -11.06
C ILE A 188 -2.14 -2.68 -9.65
N ASP A 189 -3.39 -2.45 -9.25
CA ASP A 189 -3.77 -1.83 -7.99
C ASP A 189 -5.13 -2.38 -7.55
N ASP A 190 -5.42 -2.41 -6.26
CA ASP A 190 -6.71 -2.86 -5.70
C ASP A 190 -7.78 -1.74 -5.68
N SER A 191 -7.39 -0.50 -5.97
CA SER A 191 -8.25 0.68 -5.97
C SER A 191 -8.59 1.14 -7.38
N ALA A 192 -9.87 1.05 -7.75
CA ALA A 192 -10.36 1.57 -9.04
C ALA A 192 -10.05 3.08 -9.19
N ARG A 193 -10.14 3.86 -8.10
CA ARG A 193 -9.80 5.29 -8.10
C ARG A 193 -8.34 5.55 -8.49
N ASN A 194 -7.43 4.74 -8.00
CA ASN A 194 -6.00 4.85 -8.35
C ASN A 194 -5.78 4.48 -9.83
N LEU A 195 -6.48 3.45 -10.29
CA LEU A 195 -6.42 3.00 -11.68
C LEU A 195 -7.00 4.06 -12.65
N ASP A 196 -8.05 4.78 -12.26
CA ASP A 196 -8.59 5.91 -13.03
C ASP A 196 -7.52 7.00 -13.22
N GLY A 197 -6.77 7.32 -12.16
CA GLY A 197 -5.67 8.28 -12.22
C GLY A 197 -4.54 7.83 -13.16
N ALA A 198 -4.19 6.57 -13.14
CA ALA A 198 -3.21 5.98 -14.05
C ALA A 198 -3.69 5.97 -15.51
N ALA A 199 -4.95 5.57 -15.72
CA ALA A 199 -5.58 5.51 -17.04
C ALA A 199 -5.68 6.90 -17.70
N ALA A 200 -5.93 7.95 -16.93
CA ALA A 200 -5.94 9.34 -17.42
C ALA A 200 -4.60 9.77 -18.04
N LEU A 201 -3.49 9.13 -17.66
CA LEU A 201 -2.16 9.35 -18.22
C LEU A 201 -1.77 8.34 -19.31
N GLY A 202 -2.68 7.41 -19.65
CA GLY A 202 -2.45 6.40 -20.69
C GLY A 202 -1.74 5.13 -20.22
N ILE A 203 -1.59 4.91 -18.93
CA ILE A 203 -1.14 3.65 -18.32
C ILE A 203 -2.30 2.65 -18.38
N PHE A 204 -2.05 1.42 -18.81
CA PHE A 204 -3.10 0.40 -18.87
C PHE A 204 -3.45 -0.10 -17.45
N PRO A 205 -4.71 0.04 -16.99
CA PRO A 205 -5.10 -0.33 -15.63
C PRO A 205 -5.52 -1.79 -15.54
N ILE A 206 -5.12 -2.47 -14.47
CA ILE A 206 -5.61 -3.80 -14.08
C ILE A 206 -6.01 -3.76 -12.61
N LEU A 207 -7.28 -4.01 -12.33
CA LEU A 207 -7.78 -4.14 -10.97
C LEU A 207 -7.48 -5.54 -10.43
N ILE A 208 -6.84 -5.60 -9.26
CA ILE A 208 -6.77 -6.83 -8.50
C ILE A 208 -7.82 -6.81 -7.38
N ALA A 209 -8.75 -7.77 -7.41
CA ALA A 209 -9.81 -7.93 -6.42
C ALA A 209 -9.76 -9.33 -5.82
N PRO A 210 -8.86 -9.60 -4.85
CA PRO A 210 -8.67 -10.93 -4.27
C PRO A 210 -9.90 -11.42 -3.47
N HIS A 211 -10.78 -10.50 -3.10
CA HIS A 211 -12.08 -10.81 -2.50
C HIS A 211 -13.19 -10.30 -3.41
N PRO A 212 -14.31 -11.01 -3.55
CA PRO A 212 -15.44 -10.52 -4.30
C PRO A 212 -15.93 -9.21 -3.65
N ALA A 213 -15.63 -8.09 -4.30
CA ALA A 213 -16.28 -6.83 -3.95
C ALA A 213 -17.76 -6.96 -4.36
N PRO A 214 -18.70 -6.51 -3.53
CA PRO A 214 -20.09 -6.44 -3.95
C PRO A 214 -20.16 -5.47 -5.14
N ASP A 215 -20.51 -6.00 -6.32
CA ASP A 215 -21.04 -5.35 -7.52
C ASP A 215 -20.54 -3.93 -7.91
N ALA A 216 -19.30 -3.57 -7.61
CA ALA A 216 -18.72 -2.36 -8.17
C ALA A 216 -18.41 -2.64 -9.66
N GLU A 217 -19.30 -2.22 -10.56
CA GLU A 217 -19.01 -2.17 -11.99
C GLU A 217 -17.78 -1.27 -12.19
N THR A 218 -16.67 -1.88 -12.54
CA THR A 218 -15.46 -1.15 -12.92
C THR A 218 -15.21 -1.37 -14.40
N PRO A 219 -14.80 -0.33 -15.14
CA PRO A 219 -14.44 -0.48 -16.56
C PRO A 219 -13.09 -1.19 -16.73
N HIS A 220 -12.36 -1.44 -15.64
CA HIS A 220 -11.01 -1.98 -15.70
C HIS A 220 -11.01 -3.51 -15.82
N LEU A 221 -10.02 -4.03 -16.56
CA LEU A 221 -9.72 -5.46 -16.55
C LEU A 221 -9.47 -5.89 -15.11
N THR A 222 -10.25 -6.87 -14.64
CA THR A 222 -10.17 -7.35 -13.26
C THR A 222 -9.59 -8.75 -13.20
N ILE A 223 -8.62 -8.95 -12.32
CA ILE A 223 -8.08 -10.25 -11.91
C ILE A 223 -8.36 -10.48 -10.43
N ARG A 224 -8.47 -11.74 -10.03
CA ARG A 224 -8.68 -12.11 -8.62
C ARG A 224 -7.42 -12.64 -7.95
N ASP A 225 -6.43 -13.00 -8.76
CA ASP A 225 -5.17 -13.59 -8.30
C ASP A 225 -4.06 -13.17 -9.26
N LEU A 226 -2.91 -12.75 -8.73
CA LEU A 226 -1.77 -12.36 -9.56
C LEU A 226 -1.28 -13.46 -10.49
N ARG A 227 -1.50 -14.74 -10.15
CA ARG A 227 -1.17 -15.88 -11.02
C ARG A 227 -1.91 -15.87 -12.35
N GLU A 228 -3.01 -15.13 -12.46
CA GLU A 228 -3.71 -14.96 -13.75
C GLU A 228 -2.85 -14.20 -14.79
N LEU A 229 -1.91 -13.36 -14.32
CA LEU A 229 -1.00 -12.64 -15.22
C LEU A 229 -0.10 -13.54 -16.05
N ILE A 230 0.21 -14.74 -15.55
CA ILE A 230 1.19 -15.67 -16.14
C ILE A 230 0.57 -16.94 -16.74
N ARG A 231 -0.72 -17.13 -16.58
CA ARG A 231 -1.48 -18.27 -17.15
C ARG A 231 -1.73 -18.15 -18.64
#